data_ad84af9a4276112c94a666b632af16a3
#
_entry.id   ad84af9a4276112c94a666b632af16a3
#
_cell.length_a   1.000
_cell.length_b   1.000
_cell.length_c   1.000
_cell.angle_alpha   90.00
_cell.angle_beta   90.00
_cell.angle_gamma   90.00
#
_symmetry.space_group_name_H-M   'P 1'
#
loop_
_entity.id
_entity.type
_entity.pdbx_description
1 polymer ?
#
loop_
_entity_poly.entity_id
_entity_poly.type
_entity_poly.pdbx_seq_one_letter_code
_entity_poly.pdbx_strand_id
1 'polypeptide(L)'
;MQVYQVQGFDPGELDELVSESSREGFRHIRRLVDEYISGVNRFDRNHEALFVCRSGGRIIGICGLNQAPDSGGDTGRVRRMYVLPEFRRQGVGRMLMQAVIQAAADHYSWLVLRTDQPQAGDFYISLGFSESPQHLNITHCLKLGGQRQDDYSC
;
A
#
# COMPACT_ATOMS: atom_id res chain seq x y z
N MET A 1 2.84 15.33 -11.28
CA MET A 1 2.50 14.27 -10.31
C MET A 1 3.65 14.05 -9.37
N GLN A 2 3.39 14.09 -8.09
CA GLN A 2 4.42 13.95 -7.07
C GLN A 2 3.95 13.00 -5.97
N VAL A 3 4.79 12.02 -5.62
CA VAL A 3 4.56 11.10 -4.50
C VAL A 3 5.41 11.52 -3.32
N TYR A 4 4.80 11.57 -2.13
CA TYR A 4 5.53 11.87 -0.89
C TYR A 4 4.83 11.25 0.30
N GLN A 5 5.60 11.07 1.38
CA GLN A 5 5.07 10.58 2.65
C GLN A 5 4.33 11.70 3.37
N VAL A 6 3.12 11.41 3.83
CA VAL A 6 2.36 12.35 4.66
C VAL A 6 2.64 12.10 6.13
N GLN A 7 2.73 13.20 6.91
CA GLN A 7 2.91 13.15 8.35
C GLN A 7 1.86 14.07 8.97
N GLY A 8 0.71 13.51 9.26
CA GLY A 8 -0.42 14.28 9.74
C GLY A 8 -1.08 15.09 8.62
N PHE A 9 -2.25 14.70 8.24
CA PHE A 9 -3.01 15.39 7.20
C PHE A 9 -4.48 15.44 7.59
N ASP A 10 -5.21 16.34 6.98
CA ASP A 10 -6.65 16.42 7.16
C ASP A 10 -7.31 15.27 6.38
N PRO A 11 -8.00 14.34 7.06
CA PRO A 11 -8.69 13.25 6.36
C PRO A 11 -9.71 13.72 5.33
N GLY A 12 -10.23 14.97 5.46
CA GLY A 12 -11.12 15.56 4.47
C GLY A 12 -10.48 15.71 3.09
N GLU A 13 -9.15 15.76 3.01
CA GLU A 13 -8.45 15.79 1.73
C GLU A 13 -8.64 14.49 0.93
N LEU A 14 -9.10 13.42 1.55
CA LEU A 14 -9.35 12.13 0.91
C LEU A 14 -10.79 11.95 0.45
N ASP A 15 -11.64 12.96 0.58
CA ASP A 15 -13.08 12.83 0.27
C ASP A 15 -13.31 12.34 -1.16
N GLU A 16 -12.55 12.82 -2.12
CA GLU A 16 -12.68 12.37 -3.51
C GLU A 16 -12.30 10.91 -3.66
N LEU A 17 -11.22 10.47 -3.04
CA LEU A 17 -10.82 9.06 -3.08
C LEU A 17 -11.88 8.17 -2.41
N VAL A 18 -12.45 8.62 -1.30
CA VAL A 18 -13.53 7.90 -0.62
C VAL A 18 -14.75 7.76 -1.53
N SER A 19 -15.18 8.86 -2.13
CA SER A 19 -16.37 8.86 -3.01
C SER A 19 -16.18 7.97 -4.22
N GLU A 20 -15.06 8.09 -4.91
CA GLU A 20 -14.80 7.31 -6.11
C GLU A 20 -14.59 5.83 -5.80
N SER A 21 -13.84 5.50 -4.76
CA SER A 21 -13.64 4.10 -4.38
C SER A 21 -14.95 3.45 -3.95
N SER A 22 -15.80 4.16 -3.21
CA SER A 22 -17.11 3.67 -2.80
C SER A 22 -18.03 3.43 -4.01
N ARG A 23 -17.96 4.32 -5.00
CA ARG A 23 -18.73 4.17 -6.25
C ARG A 23 -18.31 2.91 -7.00
N GLU A 24 -17.03 2.55 -6.95
CA GLU A 24 -16.51 1.31 -7.54
C GLU A 24 -16.80 0.06 -6.69
N GLY A 25 -17.42 0.21 -5.52
CA GLY A 25 -17.73 -0.91 -4.63
C GLY A 25 -16.64 -1.26 -3.62
N PHE A 26 -15.62 -0.43 -3.49
CA PHE A 26 -14.53 -0.66 -2.54
C PHE A 26 -14.81 0.06 -1.22
N ARG A 27 -14.40 -0.55 -0.12
CA ARG A 27 -14.57 0.01 1.23
C ARG A 27 -13.26 0.43 1.88
N HIS A 28 -12.13 0.09 1.26
CA HIS A 28 -10.84 0.20 1.92
C HIS A 28 -10.40 1.63 2.17
N ILE A 29 -10.80 2.60 1.35
CA ILE A 29 -10.45 4.00 1.59
C ILE A 29 -11.33 4.63 2.66
N ARG A 30 -12.62 4.29 2.70
CA ARG A 30 -13.48 4.68 3.82
C ARG A 30 -12.92 4.16 5.14
N ARG A 31 -12.48 2.91 5.17
CA ARG A 31 -11.88 2.31 6.36
C ARG A 31 -10.58 3.03 6.76
N LEU A 32 -9.77 3.42 5.79
CA LEU A 32 -8.55 4.18 6.08
C LEU A 32 -8.90 5.47 6.82
N VAL A 33 -9.88 6.21 6.32
CA VAL A 33 -10.29 7.49 6.93
C VAL A 33 -10.85 7.26 8.34
N ASP A 34 -11.74 6.29 8.50
CA ASP A 34 -12.35 5.99 9.80
C ASP A 34 -11.29 5.55 10.82
N GLU A 35 -10.35 4.71 10.44
CA GLU A 35 -9.26 4.26 11.30
C GLU A 35 -8.27 5.40 11.62
N TYR A 36 -8.05 6.29 10.67
CA TYR A 36 -7.21 7.46 10.90
C TYR A 36 -7.85 8.41 11.92
N ILE A 37 -9.13 8.70 11.77
CA ILE A 37 -9.87 9.59 12.68
C ILE A 37 -9.92 8.98 14.09
N SER A 38 -10.21 7.69 14.21
CA SER A 38 -10.31 7.00 15.51
C SER A 38 -8.95 6.75 16.17
N GLY A 39 -7.87 6.88 15.43
CA GLY A 39 -6.53 6.59 15.94
C GLY A 39 -6.13 5.11 15.88
N VAL A 40 -6.99 4.24 15.35
CA VAL A 40 -6.69 2.81 15.22
C VAL A 40 -5.50 2.58 14.28
N ASN A 41 -5.43 3.36 13.19
CA ASN A 41 -4.30 3.27 12.27
C ASN A 41 -4.05 4.62 11.62
N ARG A 42 -2.97 5.28 12.02
CA ARG A 42 -2.50 6.54 11.42
C ARG A 42 -1.23 6.37 10.61
N PHE A 43 -0.78 5.13 10.41
CA PHE A 43 0.45 4.82 9.69
C PHE A 43 1.67 5.57 10.24
N ASP A 44 1.66 5.86 11.56
CA ASP A 44 2.67 6.67 12.22
C ASP A 44 3.47 5.91 13.29
N ARG A 45 3.26 4.60 13.41
CA ARG A 45 4.08 3.75 14.27
C ARG A 45 5.44 3.52 13.61
N ASN A 46 6.40 3.00 14.38
CA ASN A 46 7.74 2.72 13.86
C ASN A 46 7.66 1.88 12.60
N HIS A 47 8.38 2.34 11.56
CA HIS A 47 8.51 1.65 10.28
C HIS A 47 7.20 1.57 9.47
N GLU A 48 6.23 2.40 9.83
CA GLU A 48 5.00 2.57 9.06
C GLU A 48 5.03 3.88 8.29
N ALA A 49 4.27 3.96 7.22
CA ALA A 49 4.21 5.15 6.38
C ALA A 49 2.92 5.20 5.57
N LEU A 50 2.51 6.40 5.22
CA LEU A 50 1.41 6.62 4.28
C LEU A 50 1.91 7.55 3.19
N PHE A 51 1.76 7.12 1.94
CA PHE A 51 2.18 7.88 0.77
C PHE A 51 0.97 8.33 -0.02
N VAL A 52 1.01 9.56 -0.51
CA VAL A 52 0.01 10.09 -1.43
C VAL A 52 0.69 10.56 -2.71
N CYS A 53 -0.08 10.53 -3.80
CA CYS A 53 0.30 11.17 -5.05
C CYS A 53 -0.58 12.38 -5.28
N ARG A 54 0.03 13.54 -5.55
CA ARG A 54 -0.70 14.77 -5.89
C ARG A 54 -0.47 15.16 -7.34
N SER A 55 -1.51 15.71 -7.93
CA SER A 55 -1.45 16.36 -9.23
C SER A 55 -2.24 17.65 -9.14
N GLY A 56 -1.56 18.79 -9.33
CA GLY A 56 -2.22 20.10 -9.29
C GLY A 56 -2.91 20.40 -7.97
N GLY A 57 -2.34 20.01 -6.83
CA GLY A 57 -2.92 20.23 -5.51
C GLY A 57 -3.98 19.20 -5.09
N ARG A 58 -4.30 18.27 -5.96
CA ARG A 58 -5.32 17.24 -5.79
C ARG A 58 -4.66 15.91 -5.42
N ILE A 59 -5.16 15.23 -4.40
CA ILE A 59 -4.70 13.87 -4.10
C ILE A 59 -5.38 12.91 -5.08
N ILE A 60 -4.58 12.22 -5.88
CA ILE A 60 -5.05 11.31 -6.93
C ILE A 60 -4.76 9.85 -6.65
N GLY A 61 -3.94 9.56 -5.65
CA GLY A 61 -3.62 8.19 -5.25
C GLY A 61 -3.05 8.12 -3.86
N ILE A 62 -3.10 6.93 -3.27
CA ILE A 62 -2.67 6.67 -1.90
C ILE A 62 -2.20 5.23 -1.75
N CYS A 63 -1.24 5.01 -0.88
CA CYS A 63 -0.81 3.67 -0.49
C CYS A 63 -0.14 3.71 0.88
N GLY A 64 -0.50 2.76 1.73
CA GLY A 64 0.03 2.67 3.08
C GLY A 64 0.95 1.48 3.30
N LEU A 65 1.82 1.61 4.28
CA LEU A 65 2.71 0.57 4.78
C LEU A 65 2.49 0.42 6.28
N ASN A 66 2.07 -0.75 6.71
CA ASN A 66 1.98 -1.13 8.11
C ASN A 66 2.91 -2.29 8.39
N GLN A 67 3.25 -2.49 9.67
CA GLN A 67 3.87 -3.72 10.12
C GLN A 67 2.81 -4.83 10.03
N ALA A 68 3.17 -5.97 9.46
CA ALA A 68 2.24 -7.11 9.39
C ALA A 68 2.03 -7.69 10.78
N PRO A 69 0.77 -8.01 11.17
CA PRO A 69 0.50 -8.63 12.45
C PRO A 69 1.24 -9.96 12.61
N ASP A 70 1.67 -10.26 13.82
CA ASP A 70 2.27 -11.55 14.19
C ASP A 70 3.54 -11.92 13.41
N SER A 71 4.21 -10.95 12.82
CA SER A 71 5.41 -11.19 12.02
C SER A 71 6.72 -11.05 12.82
N GLY A 72 6.64 -10.67 14.09
CA GLY A 72 7.84 -10.39 14.89
C GLY A 72 8.62 -9.16 14.42
N GLY A 73 7.99 -8.29 13.63
CA GLY A 73 8.63 -7.07 13.13
C GLY A 73 9.41 -7.23 11.83
N ASP A 74 9.37 -8.40 11.22
CA ASP A 74 10.18 -8.72 10.03
C ASP A 74 9.46 -8.46 8.71
N THR A 75 8.16 -8.27 8.75
CA THR A 75 7.32 -8.17 7.55
C THR A 75 6.50 -6.89 7.56
N GLY A 76 6.60 -6.14 6.47
CA GLY A 76 5.72 -5.02 6.19
C GLY A 76 4.52 -5.46 5.37
N ARG A 77 3.43 -4.71 5.46
CA ARG A 77 2.21 -4.99 4.71
C ARG A 77 1.77 -3.76 3.94
N VAL A 78 1.56 -3.93 2.64
CA VAL A 78 0.93 -2.91 1.78
C VAL A 78 -0.55 -2.85 2.11
N ARG A 79 -1.07 -1.67 2.36
CA ARG A 79 -2.50 -1.49 2.67
C ARG A 79 -3.04 -0.24 1.99
N ARG A 80 -4.32 -0.32 1.64
CA ARG A 80 -5.09 0.86 1.21
C ARG A 80 -4.59 1.48 -0.08
N MET A 81 -4.11 0.67 -1.01
CA MET A 81 -3.71 1.15 -2.33
C MET A 81 -4.94 1.57 -3.13
N TYR A 82 -4.94 2.80 -3.64
CA TYR A 82 -6.00 3.27 -4.53
C TYR A 82 -5.49 4.41 -5.41
N VAL A 83 -5.89 4.40 -6.67
CA VAL A 83 -5.63 5.47 -7.65
C VAL A 83 -6.96 5.84 -8.28
N LEU A 84 -7.24 7.13 -8.39
CA LEU A 84 -8.46 7.61 -9.07
C LEU A 84 -8.52 7.03 -10.49
N PRO A 85 -9.70 6.61 -10.95
CA PRO A 85 -9.83 5.95 -12.25
C PRO A 85 -9.24 6.74 -13.42
N GLU A 86 -9.43 8.05 -13.43
CA GLU A 86 -8.94 8.90 -14.52
C GLU A 86 -7.41 9.00 -14.59
N PHE A 87 -6.72 8.62 -13.50
CA PHE A 87 -5.25 8.67 -13.43
C PHE A 87 -4.59 7.29 -13.53
N ARG A 88 -5.37 6.23 -13.75
CA ARG A 88 -4.85 4.88 -13.91
C ARG A 88 -4.10 4.77 -15.24
N ARG A 89 -3.17 3.81 -15.31
CA ARG A 89 -2.32 3.55 -16.48
C ARG A 89 -1.39 4.70 -16.82
N GLN A 90 -1.13 5.60 -15.88
CA GLN A 90 -0.20 6.71 -16.03
C GLN A 90 1.00 6.58 -15.09
N GLY A 91 1.19 5.42 -14.49
CA GLY A 91 2.34 5.16 -13.62
C GLY A 91 2.16 5.60 -12.17
N VAL A 92 1.00 6.10 -11.76
CA VAL A 92 0.76 6.56 -10.38
C VAL A 92 0.90 5.41 -9.39
N GLY A 93 0.25 4.28 -9.66
CA GLY A 93 0.35 3.10 -8.80
C GLY A 93 1.78 2.61 -8.66
N ARG A 94 2.52 2.61 -9.76
CA ARG A 94 3.93 2.19 -9.74
C ARG A 94 4.78 3.14 -8.90
N MET A 95 4.59 4.45 -9.03
CA MET A 95 5.32 5.43 -8.21
C MET A 95 5.01 5.26 -6.72
N LEU A 96 3.75 5.04 -6.36
CA LEU A 96 3.34 4.79 -4.98
C LEU A 96 3.98 3.52 -4.44
N MET A 97 3.93 2.43 -5.20
CA MET A 97 4.52 1.16 -4.78
C MET A 97 6.03 1.24 -4.68
N GLN A 98 6.70 1.95 -5.56
CA GLN A 98 8.15 2.16 -5.45
C GLN A 98 8.51 2.88 -4.15
N ALA A 99 7.73 3.89 -3.76
CA ALA A 99 7.94 4.58 -2.49
C ALA A 99 7.73 3.65 -1.29
N VAL A 100 6.68 2.83 -1.31
CA VAL A 100 6.40 1.85 -0.25
C VAL A 100 7.51 0.80 -0.18
N ILE A 101 7.92 0.25 -1.31
CA ILE A 101 8.98 -0.76 -1.37
C ILE A 101 10.29 -0.20 -0.81
N GLN A 102 10.65 1.02 -1.20
CA GLN A 102 11.88 1.65 -0.73
C GLN A 102 11.83 1.89 0.78
N ALA A 103 10.72 2.38 1.31
CA ALA A 103 10.55 2.57 2.74
C ALA A 103 10.58 1.25 3.50
N ALA A 104 9.95 0.21 2.96
CA ALA A 104 9.90 -1.10 3.59
C ALA A 104 11.28 -1.79 3.59
N ALA A 105 12.07 -1.61 2.53
CA ALA A 105 13.37 -2.26 2.40
C ALA A 105 14.37 -1.88 3.49
N ASP A 106 14.21 -0.70 4.10
CA ASP A 106 15.08 -0.24 5.17
C ASP A 106 14.82 -0.95 6.52
N HIS A 107 13.66 -1.59 6.67
CA HIS A 107 13.20 -2.07 7.97
C HIS A 107 12.66 -3.49 7.99
N TYR A 108 12.26 -4.03 6.84
CA TYR A 108 11.62 -5.34 6.74
C TYR A 108 12.37 -6.24 5.78
N SER A 109 12.31 -7.55 6.03
CA SER A 109 12.83 -8.57 5.11
C SER A 109 11.80 -8.95 4.05
N TRP A 110 10.52 -8.77 4.36
CA TRP A 110 9.41 -9.15 3.49
C TRP A 110 8.37 -8.05 3.42
N LEU A 111 7.74 -7.94 2.26
CA LEU A 111 6.57 -7.10 2.04
C LEU A 111 5.45 -7.96 1.49
N VAL A 112 4.30 -7.92 2.15
CA VAL A 112 3.15 -8.75 1.79
C VAL A 112 1.94 -7.88 1.49
N LEU A 113 0.99 -8.44 0.76
CA LEU A 113 -0.28 -7.79 0.49
C LEU A 113 -1.36 -8.83 0.21
N ARG A 114 -2.59 -8.36 0.25
CA ARG A 114 -3.73 -9.14 -0.19
C ARG A 114 -4.52 -8.36 -1.24
N THR A 115 -4.86 -9.01 -2.34
CA THR A 115 -5.78 -8.46 -3.33
C THR A 115 -6.70 -9.57 -3.84
N ASP A 116 -7.96 -9.23 -4.05
CA ASP A 116 -8.95 -10.13 -4.67
C ASP A 116 -9.19 -9.77 -6.14
N GLN A 117 -8.47 -8.78 -6.66
CA GLN A 117 -8.61 -8.29 -8.03
C GLN A 117 -7.53 -8.89 -8.92
N PRO A 118 -7.88 -9.71 -9.95
CA PRO A 118 -6.88 -10.31 -10.82
C PRO A 118 -5.98 -9.28 -11.53
N GLN A 119 -6.55 -8.14 -11.91
CA GLN A 119 -5.79 -7.08 -12.58
C GLN A 119 -4.75 -6.46 -11.64
N ALA A 120 -5.10 -6.30 -10.37
CA ALA A 120 -4.16 -5.83 -9.36
C ALA A 120 -3.06 -6.86 -9.13
N GLY A 121 -3.40 -8.15 -9.13
CA GLY A 121 -2.41 -9.22 -9.02
C GLY A 121 -1.35 -9.13 -10.11
N ASP A 122 -1.76 -8.95 -11.36
CA ASP A 122 -0.84 -8.79 -12.49
C ASP A 122 0.07 -7.58 -12.30
N PHE A 123 -0.47 -6.49 -11.80
CA PHE A 123 0.30 -5.29 -11.49
C PHE A 123 1.40 -5.59 -10.46
N TYR A 124 1.06 -6.27 -9.36
CA TYR A 124 2.04 -6.60 -8.33
C TYR A 124 3.09 -7.59 -8.83
N ILE A 125 2.72 -8.56 -9.63
CA ILE A 125 3.69 -9.46 -10.28
C ILE A 125 4.67 -8.65 -11.13
N SER A 126 4.19 -7.65 -11.86
CA SER A 126 5.06 -6.79 -12.67
C SER A 126 6.07 -6.00 -11.84
N LEU A 127 5.82 -5.82 -10.56
CA LEU A 127 6.72 -5.15 -9.61
C LEU A 127 7.70 -6.12 -8.92
N GLY A 128 7.61 -7.40 -9.21
CA GLY A 128 8.49 -8.41 -8.62
C GLY A 128 7.87 -9.24 -7.52
N PHE A 129 6.61 -9.00 -7.15
CA PHE A 129 5.91 -9.83 -6.18
C PHE A 129 5.67 -11.22 -6.75
N SER A 130 5.63 -12.21 -5.86
CA SER A 130 5.23 -13.58 -6.18
C SER A 130 3.89 -13.90 -5.54
N GLU A 131 3.13 -14.79 -6.15
CA GLU A 131 1.91 -15.28 -5.54
C GLU A 131 2.22 -16.11 -4.30
N SER A 132 1.36 -16.02 -3.29
CA SER A 132 1.50 -16.75 -2.03
C SER A 132 0.22 -17.54 -1.73
N PRO A 133 -0.02 -18.65 -2.42
CA PRO A 133 -1.30 -19.37 -2.32
C PRO A 133 -1.53 -20.07 -0.99
N GLN A 134 -0.51 -20.16 -0.14
CA GLN A 134 -0.57 -20.94 1.10
C GLN A 134 -1.10 -20.14 2.30
N HIS A 135 -1.36 -18.85 2.14
CA HIS A 135 -1.77 -17.98 3.24
C HIS A 135 -3.18 -17.43 3.00
N LEU A 136 -4.04 -17.50 4.03
CA LEU A 136 -5.42 -17.03 3.94
C LEU A 136 -5.53 -15.50 3.78
N ASN A 137 -4.59 -14.77 4.38
CA ASN A 137 -4.64 -13.31 4.43
C ASN A 137 -3.59 -12.62 3.57
N ILE A 138 -2.84 -13.38 2.78
CA ILE A 138 -1.78 -12.88 1.93
C ILE A 138 -1.92 -13.54 0.56
N THR A 139 -1.95 -12.74 -0.49
CA THR A 139 -1.99 -13.27 -1.85
C THR A 139 -0.68 -13.08 -2.59
N HIS A 140 0.12 -12.10 -2.21
CA HIS A 140 1.39 -11.77 -2.87
C HIS A 140 2.44 -11.37 -1.85
N CYS A 141 3.69 -11.67 -2.15
CA CYS A 141 4.82 -11.28 -1.31
C CYS A 141 6.03 -10.90 -2.13
N LEU A 142 6.87 -10.04 -1.53
CA LEU A 142 8.11 -9.58 -2.11
C LEU A 142 9.21 -9.69 -1.08
N LYS A 143 10.31 -10.36 -1.44
CA LYS A 143 11.51 -10.37 -0.61
C LYS A 143 12.24 -9.04 -0.76
N LEU A 144 12.49 -8.38 0.35
CA LEU A 144 13.17 -7.10 0.40
C LEU A 144 14.64 -7.29 0.72
N GLY A 145 15.45 -6.47 0.12
CA GLY A 145 16.87 -6.29 0.42
C GLY A 145 17.70 -7.54 0.60
N GLY A 146 18.83 -7.54 0.06
CA GLY A 146 19.87 -8.36 0.48
C GLY A 146 20.04 -9.65 -0.23
N GLN A 147 21.07 -9.92 -0.27
CA GLN A 147 21.96 -10.94 -0.66
C GLN A 147 21.74 -12.27 0.06
N ARG A 148 20.62 -12.48 0.70
CA ARG A 148 20.32 -13.80 1.25
C ARG A 148 19.58 -14.59 0.19
N GLN A 149 20.30 -15.53 -0.37
CA GLN A 149 19.77 -16.59 -1.18
C GLN A 149 19.01 -17.59 -0.31
N ASP A 150 18.08 -17.13 0.45
CA ASP A 150 17.22 -18.05 1.15
C ASP A 150 16.05 -18.37 0.24
N ASP A 151 16.00 -19.60 -0.21
CA ASP A 151 14.97 -20.16 -1.07
C ASP A 151 13.63 -20.28 -0.35
N TYR A 152 13.24 -19.25 0.40
CA TYR A 152 11.94 -19.24 1.02
C TYR A 152 10.97 -18.51 0.09
N SER A 153 10.11 -19.29 -0.54
CA SER A 153 8.86 -18.77 -1.05
C SER A 153 8.00 -18.35 0.14
N CYS A 154 7.36 -17.21 0.03
CA CYS A 154 6.43 -16.78 1.05
C CYS A 154 5.24 -17.71 1.19
#